data_f89c1922e4b1b6fdaa4e8746ce43d548
#
_entry.id   f89c1922e4b1b6fdaa4e8746ce43d548
#
_cell.length_a   1.000
_cell.length_b   1.000
_cell.length_c   1.000
_cell.angle_alpha   90.00
_cell.angle_beta   90.00
_cell.angle_gamma   90.00
#
_symmetry.space_group_name_H-M   'P 1'
#
loop_
_entity.id
_entity.type
_entity.pdbx_description
1 polymer ?
#
loop_
_entity_poly.entity_id
_entity_poly.type
_entity_poly.pdbx_seq_one_letter_code
_entity_poly.pdbx_strand_id
1 'polypeptide(L)'
;MVNNILNTAGGAVIYFTPPNDEDLLYVKASFEDENSIEREVIVSSVIDSLSIVGFAEEGTYPVDVIAVDRGENESIPTTINISPLEAPIHGILNSMVGNADFGGINIAYENPTRAEVSLNMSTLDSSGNLVFRESFYTSQANNSYSFRGYDPVSTVFVIYVEDKWGNQTETR
;
A
#
# COMPACT_ATOMS: atom_id res chain seq x y z
N MET A 1 14.05 9.96 -20.90
CA MET A 1 13.22 11.18 -20.68
C MET A 1 11.87 10.75 -20.17
N VAL A 2 11.35 11.35 -19.10
CA VAL A 2 10.00 11.04 -18.58
C VAL A 2 8.95 11.60 -19.57
N ASN A 3 7.99 10.76 -19.95
CA ASN A 3 6.98 11.07 -20.97
C ASN A 3 5.61 11.38 -20.36
N ASN A 4 5.23 10.62 -19.34
CA ASN A 4 3.93 10.74 -18.68
C ASN A 4 3.99 10.19 -17.25
N ILE A 5 3.10 10.69 -16.40
CA ILE A 5 2.90 10.21 -15.03
C ILE A 5 1.42 9.91 -14.87
N LEU A 6 1.09 8.68 -14.48
CA LEU A 6 -0.26 8.25 -14.14
C LEU A 6 -0.33 8.01 -12.63
N ASN A 7 -0.96 8.91 -11.89
CA ASN A 7 -1.21 8.72 -10.46
C ASN A 7 -2.25 7.62 -10.23
N THR A 8 -1.99 6.76 -9.26
CA THR A 8 -2.83 5.61 -8.92
C THR A 8 -3.08 5.58 -7.41
N ALA A 9 -3.97 4.71 -6.96
CA ALA A 9 -4.24 4.53 -5.54
C ALA A 9 -2.97 4.06 -4.82
N GLY A 10 -2.49 4.86 -3.87
CA GLY A 10 -1.26 4.62 -3.12
C GLY A 10 0.03 4.66 -3.94
N GLY A 11 0.04 5.34 -5.12
CA GLY A 11 1.25 5.40 -5.93
C GLY A 11 1.11 6.12 -7.27
N ALA A 12 2.04 5.82 -8.19
CA ALA A 12 2.03 6.33 -9.56
C ALA A 12 2.77 5.38 -10.51
N VAL A 13 2.44 5.44 -11.80
CA VAL A 13 3.23 4.82 -12.88
C VAL A 13 3.91 5.93 -13.67
N ILE A 14 5.23 5.88 -13.73
CA ILE A 14 6.06 6.82 -14.47
C ILE A 14 6.45 6.16 -15.80
N TYR A 15 5.97 6.72 -16.90
CA TYR A 15 6.36 6.29 -18.26
C TYR A 15 7.53 7.12 -18.74
N PHE A 16 8.54 6.47 -19.29
CA PHE A 16 9.75 7.13 -19.79
C PHE A 16 10.29 6.44 -21.03
N THR A 17 11.13 7.15 -21.78
CA THR A 17 11.93 6.54 -22.83
C THR A 17 13.31 6.26 -22.27
N PRO A 18 13.75 4.99 -22.18
CA PRO A 18 15.11 4.66 -21.77
C PRO A 18 16.15 5.39 -22.64
N PRO A 19 17.28 5.80 -22.08
CA PRO A 19 18.40 6.30 -22.88
C PRO A 19 18.80 5.27 -23.95
N ASN A 20 19.10 5.75 -25.17
CA ASN A 20 19.63 4.90 -26.21
C ASN A 20 21.15 4.74 -26.02
N ASP A 21 21.50 3.96 -25.00
CA ASP A 21 22.89 3.68 -24.62
C ASP A 21 23.09 2.16 -24.56
N GLU A 22 24.09 1.65 -25.29
CA GLU A 22 24.39 0.21 -25.32
C GLU A 22 24.88 -0.32 -23.97
N ASP A 23 25.41 0.57 -23.11
CA ASP A 23 25.87 0.25 -21.77
C ASP A 23 24.80 0.38 -20.69
N LEU A 24 23.59 0.86 -21.02
CA LEU A 24 22.50 0.96 -20.04
C LEU A 24 22.18 -0.40 -19.42
N LEU A 25 22.29 -0.50 -18.09
CA LEU A 25 21.99 -1.70 -17.33
C LEU A 25 20.54 -1.69 -16.82
N TYR A 26 20.14 -0.63 -16.12
CA TYR A 26 18.79 -0.45 -15.58
C TYR A 26 18.45 1.02 -15.39
N VAL A 27 17.17 1.26 -15.12
CA VAL A 27 16.67 2.57 -14.65
C VAL A 27 16.08 2.37 -13.26
N LYS A 28 16.41 3.27 -12.34
CA LYS A 28 15.85 3.27 -10.99
C LYS A 28 15.11 4.56 -10.68
N ALA A 29 14.15 4.45 -9.77
CA ALA A 29 13.52 5.57 -9.12
C ALA A 29 13.83 5.51 -7.63
N SER A 30 14.32 6.61 -7.06
CA SER A 30 14.56 6.79 -5.63
C SER A 30 13.61 7.86 -5.08
N PHE A 31 12.98 7.60 -3.94
CA PHE A 31 12.01 8.49 -3.32
C PHE A 31 11.89 8.21 -1.82
N GLU A 32 11.37 9.19 -1.08
CA GLU A 32 10.96 9.00 0.31
C GLU A 32 9.42 8.91 0.38
N ASP A 33 8.93 7.98 1.21
CA ASP A 33 7.50 7.94 1.54
C ASP A 33 7.13 9.01 2.58
N GLU A 34 5.86 9.09 2.96
CA GLU A 34 5.36 10.05 3.95
C GLU A 34 6.00 9.93 5.34
N ASN A 35 6.62 8.79 5.64
CA ASN A 35 7.33 8.53 6.89
C ASN A 35 8.84 8.82 6.79
N SER A 36 9.28 9.44 5.68
CA SER A 36 10.70 9.67 5.35
C SER A 36 11.52 8.38 5.28
N ILE A 37 10.87 7.29 4.85
CA ILE A 37 11.57 6.04 4.56
C ILE A 37 12.01 6.08 3.10
N GLU A 38 13.31 6.00 2.88
CA GLU A 38 13.90 5.93 1.55
C GLU A 38 13.56 4.60 0.88
N ARG A 39 13.06 4.68 -0.35
CA ARG A 39 12.65 3.53 -1.17
C ARG A 39 13.25 3.63 -2.56
N GLU A 40 13.47 2.48 -3.17
CA GLU A 40 14.00 2.37 -4.51
C GLU A 40 13.22 1.34 -5.34
N VAL A 41 12.95 1.67 -6.58
CA VAL A 41 12.34 0.77 -7.57
C VAL A 41 13.27 0.68 -8.77
N ILE A 42 13.59 -0.53 -9.21
CA ILE A 42 14.52 -0.80 -10.32
C ILE A 42 13.78 -1.54 -11.42
N VAL A 43 14.00 -1.12 -12.65
CA VAL A 43 13.50 -1.81 -13.85
C VAL A 43 14.62 -2.00 -14.88
N SER A 44 14.58 -3.10 -15.61
CA SER A 44 15.54 -3.38 -16.68
C SER A 44 15.54 -2.29 -17.76
N SER A 45 16.68 -2.13 -18.45
CA SER A 45 16.88 -1.19 -19.56
C SER A 45 15.89 -1.31 -20.73
N VAL A 46 15.16 -2.43 -20.82
CA VAL A 46 14.15 -2.66 -21.87
C VAL A 46 12.73 -2.32 -21.44
N ILE A 47 12.53 -1.92 -20.18
CA ILE A 47 11.24 -1.51 -19.62
C ILE A 47 11.13 0.01 -19.72
N ASP A 48 9.97 0.50 -20.08
CA ASP A 48 9.67 1.92 -20.31
C ASP A 48 8.76 2.54 -19.23
N SER A 49 8.57 1.84 -18.10
CA SER A 49 7.73 2.30 -17.01
C SER A 49 8.24 1.85 -15.64
N LEU A 50 8.08 2.73 -14.64
CA LEU A 50 8.37 2.50 -13.21
C LEU A 50 7.06 2.57 -12.44
N SER A 51 6.75 1.55 -11.66
CA SER A 51 5.57 1.54 -10.76
C SER A 51 6.01 1.90 -9.35
N ILE A 52 5.70 3.10 -8.94
CA ILE A 52 5.96 3.62 -7.60
C ILE A 52 4.73 3.36 -6.74
N VAL A 53 4.89 2.69 -5.62
CA VAL A 53 3.79 2.29 -4.72
C VAL A 53 4.22 2.36 -3.26
N GLY A 54 3.25 2.34 -2.34
CA GLY A 54 3.51 2.25 -0.90
C GLY A 54 3.23 3.54 -0.15
N PHE A 55 2.52 4.51 -0.77
CA PHE A 55 2.04 5.70 -0.10
C PHE A 55 0.68 5.44 0.55
N ALA A 56 0.54 5.82 1.82
CA ALA A 56 -0.73 5.79 2.53
C ALA A 56 -1.56 7.04 2.24
N GLU A 57 -0.90 8.19 2.19
CA GLU A 57 -1.53 9.50 2.14
C GLU A 57 -1.42 10.15 0.76
N GLU A 58 -2.46 10.90 0.40
CA GLU A 58 -2.40 11.79 -0.76
C GLU A 58 -1.38 12.92 -0.50
N GLY A 59 -0.63 13.27 -1.52
CA GLY A 59 0.39 14.30 -1.39
C GLY A 59 1.13 14.54 -2.70
N THR A 60 2.17 15.36 -2.64
CA THR A 60 3.10 15.55 -3.74
C THR A 60 4.48 15.13 -3.28
N TYR A 61 5.02 14.09 -3.91
CA TYR A 61 6.27 13.47 -3.52
C TYR A 61 7.29 13.58 -4.65
N PRO A 62 8.51 14.07 -4.37
CA PRO A 62 9.58 14.09 -5.36
C PRO A 62 10.11 12.66 -5.56
N VAL A 63 10.38 12.33 -6.81
CA VAL A 63 10.98 11.05 -7.23
C VAL A 63 12.15 11.33 -8.16
N ASP A 64 13.30 10.81 -7.84
CA ASP A 64 14.50 10.91 -8.66
C ASP A 64 14.61 9.69 -9.59
N VAL A 65 14.53 9.93 -10.89
CA VAL A 65 14.72 8.90 -11.92
C VAL A 65 16.17 8.94 -12.40
N ILE A 66 16.86 7.81 -12.32
CA ILE A 66 18.30 7.67 -12.53
C ILE A 66 18.54 6.50 -13.48
N ALA A 67 19.35 6.70 -14.50
CA ALA A 67 19.87 5.64 -15.37
C ALA A 67 21.20 5.13 -14.85
N VAL A 68 21.43 3.82 -14.90
CA VAL A 68 22.65 3.19 -14.39
C VAL A 68 23.26 2.33 -15.50
N ASP A 69 24.54 2.51 -15.79
CA ASP A 69 25.28 1.76 -16.80
C ASP A 69 25.85 0.44 -16.25
N ARG A 70 26.46 -0.38 -17.10
CA ARG A 70 27.09 -1.65 -16.71
C ARG A 70 28.36 -1.47 -15.87
N GLY A 71 28.90 -0.27 -15.80
CA GLY A 71 30.00 0.10 -14.92
C GLY A 71 29.51 0.58 -13.55
N GLU A 72 28.19 0.51 -13.29
CA GLU A 72 27.54 1.00 -12.06
C GLU A 72 27.66 2.52 -11.88
N ASN A 73 27.89 3.27 -12.97
CA ASN A 73 27.85 4.73 -12.89
C ASN A 73 26.41 5.22 -13.06
N GLU A 74 26.04 6.18 -12.23
CA GLU A 74 24.72 6.80 -12.21
C GLU A 74 24.69 8.08 -13.06
N SER A 75 23.61 8.27 -13.79
CA SER A 75 23.31 9.55 -14.45
C SER A 75 22.98 10.65 -13.42
N ILE A 76 22.99 11.89 -13.87
CA ILE A 76 22.39 12.97 -13.09
C ILE A 76 20.88 12.63 -12.90
N PRO A 77 20.36 12.69 -11.66
CA PRO A 77 18.95 12.44 -11.39
C PRO A 77 18.04 13.39 -12.16
N THR A 78 16.92 12.87 -12.63
CA THR A 78 15.80 13.68 -13.14
C THR A 78 14.70 13.67 -12.09
N THR A 79 14.57 14.73 -11.31
CA THR A 79 13.53 14.86 -10.29
C THR A 79 12.18 15.19 -10.94
N ILE A 80 11.18 14.41 -10.62
CA ILE A 80 9.77 14.62 -10.99
C ILE A 80 8.90 14.56 -9.74
N ASN A 81 7.67 15.09 -9.84
CA ASN A 81 6.70 14.98 -8.75
C ASN A 81 5.59 14.01 -9.15
N ILE A 82 5.25 13.10 -8.24
CA ILE A 82 4.05 12.27 -8.31
C ILE A 82 3.01 12.77 -7.30
N SER A 83 1.73 12.45 -7.54
CA SER A 83 0.65 12.78 -6.61
C SER A 83 -0.25 11.54 -6.45
N PRO A 84 0.15 10.58 -5.59
CA PRO A 84 -0.65 9.40 -5.32
C PRO A 84 -2.09 9.75 -4.94
N LEU A 85 -3.04 8.94 -5.40
CA LEU A 85 -4.43 9.01 -4.96
C LEU A 85 -4.56 8.24 -3.64
N GLU A 86 -5.68 8.43 -2.95
CA GLU A 86 -5.99 7.76 -1.68
C GLU A 86 -5.66 6.26 -1.73
N ALA A 87 -4.95 5.79 -0.70
CA ALA A 87 -4.54 4.39 -0.62
C ALA A 87 -5.75 3.44 -0.48
N PRO A 88 -5.68 2.23 -1.06
CA PRO A 88 -6.81 1.28 -1.03
C PRO A 88 -7.29 0.94 0.38
N ILE A 89 -6.40 0.97 1.38
CA ILE A 89 -6.73 0.60 2.78
C ILE A 89 -7.87 1.44 3.35
N HIS A 90 -7.93 2.74 3.03
CA HIS A 90 -8.99 3.64 3.51
C HIS A 90 -10.35 3.27 2.91
N GLY A 91 -10.41 3.03 1.60
CA GLY A 91 -11.61 2.58 0.92
C GLY A 91 -12.12 1.22 1.46
N ILE A 92 -11.20 0.28 1.72
CA ILE A 92 -11.50 -1.01 2.31
C ILE A 92 -12.13 -0.83 3.71
N LEU A 93 -11.48 -0.05 4.60
CA LEU A 93 -12.02 0.21 5.95
C LEU A 93 -13.42 0.86 5.88
N ASN A 94 -13.59 1.85 5.00
CA ASN A 94 -14.86 2.56 4.84
C ASN A 94 -15.99 1.66 4.34
N SER A 95 -15.68 0.64 3.53
CA SER A 95 -16.64 -0.33 3.01
C SER A 95 -17.07 -1.39 4.02
N MET A 96 -16.36 -1.54 5.15
CA MET A 96 -16.61 -2.62 6.10
C MET A 96 -17.98 -2.54 6.74
N VAL A 97 -18.64 -3.70 6.77
CA VAL A 97 -19.93 -3.91 7.47
C VAL A 97 -19.76 -5.08 8.42
N GLY A 98 -19.89 -4.79 9.72
CA GLY A 98 -19.85 -5.79 10.78
C GLY A 98 -21.24 -6.34 11.09
N ASN A 99 -21.38 -7.66 11.12
CA ASN A 99 -22.61 -8.38 11.52
C ASN A 99 -22.27 -9.35 12.66
N ALA A 100 -23.16 -9.43 13.64
CA ALA A 100 -23.02 -10.44 14.68
C ALA A 100 -22.97 -11.85 14.06
N ASP A 101 -22.02 -12.67 14.52
CA ASP A 101 -21.86 -14.05 14.08
C ASP A 101 -21.76 -14.96 15.31
N PHE A 102 -21.86 -16.27 15.08
CA PHE A 102 -21.85 -17.25 16.15
C PHE A 102 -20.46 -17.25 16.85
N GLY A 103 -20.45 -16.76 18.08
CA GLY A 103 -19.21 -16.61 18.89
C GLY A 103 -18.25 -15.57 18.32
N GLY A 104 -18.74 -14.46 17.73
CA GLY A 104 -17.88 -13.41 17.20
C GLY A 104 -18.58 -12.43 16.28
N ILE A 105 -17.85 -11.96 15.27
CA ILE A 105 -18.30 -10.97 14.29
C ILE A 105 -17.90 -11.40 12.87
N ASN A 106 -18.81 -11.26 11.91
CA ASN A 106 -18.50 -11.35 10.47
C ASN A 106 -18.33 -9.96 9.91
N ILE A 107 -17.18 -9.71 9.26
CA ILE A 107 -16.86 -8.46 8.59
C ILE A 107 -16.90 -8.69 7.08
N ALA A 108 -17.85 -8.05 6.41
CA ALA A 108 -17.87 -7.94 4.94
C ALA A 108 -17.11 -6.68 4.53
N TYR A 109 -16.40 -6.75 3.39
CA TYR A 109 -15.59 -5.65 2.87
C TYR A 109 -15.53 -5.68 1.34
N GLU A 110 -15.17 -4.53 0.75
CA GLU A 110 -14.89 -4.36 -0.67
C GLU A 110 -13.42 -3.95 -0.86
N ASN A 111 -12.72 -4.63 -1.78
CA ASN A 111 -11.34 -4.36 -2.16
C ASN A 111 -11.23 -4.39 -3.70
N PRO A 112 -11.79 -3.41 -4.41
CA PRO A 112 -11.89 -3.42 -5.86
C PRO A 112 -10.52 -3.43 -6.56
N THR A 113 -9.51 -2.88 -5.93
CA THR A 113 -8.12 -2.86 -6.43
C THR A 113 -7.39 -4.18 -6.22
N ARG A 114 -7.95 -5.11 -5.43
CA ARG A 114 -7.30 -6.36 -5.00
C ARG A 114 -5.96 -6.10 -4.29
N ALA A 115 -5.88 -5.03 -3.52
CA ALA A 115 -4.71 -4.73 -2.71
C ALA A 115 -4.42 -5.87 -1.73
N GLU A 116 -3.15 -6.18 -1.54
CA GLU A 116 -2.69 -7.14 -0.53
C GLU A 116 -2.73 -6.46 0.83
N VAL A 117 -3.68 -6.87 1.67
CA VAL A 117 -3.93 -6.24 2.98
C VAL A 117 -4.16 -7.27 4.07
N SER A 118 -4.02 -6.85 5.31
CA SER A 118 -4.49 -7.57 6.48
C SER A 118 -5.60 -6.78 7.20
N LEU A 119 -6.65 -7.49 7.59
CA LEU A 119 -7.69 -7.00 8.49
C LEU A 119 -7.30 -7.42 9.90
N ASN A 120 -6.98 -6.44 10.76
CA ASN A 120 -6.42 -6.68 12.08
C ASN A 120 -7.47 -6.43 13.14
N MET A 121 -7.82 -7.47 13.90
CA MET A 121 -8.88 -7.44 14.91
C MET A 121 -8.32 -7.37 16.31
N SER A 122 -8.84 -6.44 17.09
CA SER A 122 -8.62 -6.31 18.54
C SER A 122 -9.94 -6.29 19.29
N THR A 123 -9.90 -6.59 20.57
CA THR A 123 -11.02 -6.41 21.51
C THR A 123 -10.59 -5.55 22.68
N LEU A 124 -11.54 -4.96 23.42
CA LEU A 124 -11.25 -4.29 24.68
C LEU A 124 -11.21 -5.32 25.82
N ASP A 125 -10.22 -5.19 26.70
CA ASP A 125 -10.19 -5.90 27.97
C ASP A 125 -11.11 -5.22 29.02
N SER A 126 -11.19 -5.79 30.24
CA SER A 126 -11.97 -5.23 31.34
C SER A 126 -11.50 -3.86 31.81
N SER A 127 -10.31 -3.44 31.46
CA SER A 127 -9.71 -2.14 31.79
C SER A 127 -9.87 -1.12 30.63
N GLY A 128 -10.44 -1.55 29.48
CA GLY A 128 -10.63 -0.72 28.30
C GLY A 128 -9.41 -0.62 27.40
N ASN A 129 -8.40 -1.49 27.58
CA ASN A 129 -7.24 -1.53 26.71
C ASN A 129 -7.52 -2.40 25.49
N LEU A 130 -6.94 -2.01 24.34
CA LEU A 130 -6.96 -2.81 23.13
C LEU A 130 -6.07 -4.05 23.30
N VAL A 131 -6.63 -5.22 23.02
CA VAL A 131 -5.93 -6.50 23.01
C VAL A 131 -6.05 -7.08 21.59
N PHE A 132 -4.92 -7.13 20.89
CA PHE A 132 -4.86 -7.77 19.56
C PHE A 132 -5.29 -9.23 19.65
N ARG A 133 -6.05 -9.68 18.66
CA ARG A 133 -6.59 -11.05 18.58
C ARG A 133 -6.06 -11.83 17.40
N GLU A 134 -6.35 -11.36 16.19
CA GLU A 134 -5.92 -12.06 14.97
C GLU A 134 -5.87 -11.12 13.77
N SER A 135 -5.17 -11.56 12.72
CA SER A 135 -5.12 -10.93 11.41
C SER A 135 -5.67 -11.87 10.34
N PHE A 136 -6.46 -11.31 9.43
CA PHE A 136 -6.90 -12.00 8.22
C PHE A 136 -6.26 -11.35 7.00
N TYR A 137 -5.41 -12.09 6.29
CA TYR A 137 -4.71 -11.62 5.08
C TYR A 137 -5.53 -11.91 3.84
N THR A 138 -5.64 -10.94 2.95
CA THR A 138 -6.48 -11.05 1.76
C THR A 138 -6.03 -10.15 0.62
N SER A 139 -6.35 -10.57 -0.62
CA SER A 139 -6.32 -9.76 -1.84
C SER A 139 -7.58 -9.95 -2.68
N GLN A 140 -8.66 -10.45 -2.05
CA GLN A 140 -9.92 -10.70 -2.73
C GLN A 140 -10.71 -9.41 -2.90
N ALA A 141 -11.35 -9.23 -4.06
CA ALA A 141 -12.05 -7.99 -4.41
C ALA A 141 -13.24 -7.70 -3.48
N ASN A 142 -14.07 -8.72 -3.20
CA ASN A 142 -15.19 -8.64 -2.27
C ASN A 142 -15.25 -9.94 -1.50
N ASN A 143 -15.31 -9.85 -0.18
CA ASN A 143 -15.38 -11.04 0.66
C ASN A 143 -15.94 -10.68 2.04
N SER A 144 -16.08 -11.71 2.87
CA SER A 144 -16.29 -11.54 4.30
C SER A 144 -15.45 -12.53 5.07
N TYR A 145 -15.06 -12.15 6.27
CA TYR A 145 -14.35 -13.02 7.19
C TYR A 145 -15.01 -12.99 8.55
N SER A 146 -15.10 -14.17 9.19
CA SER A 146 -15.70 -14.33 10.52
C SER A 146 -14.61 -14.53 11.56
N PHE A 147 -14.44 -13.53 12.41
CA PHE A 147 -13.63 -13.60 13.60
C PHE A 147 -14.44 -14.31 14.69
N ARG A 148 -14.02 -15.50 15.10
CA ARG A 148 -14.76 -16.40 16.00
C ARG A 148 -13.92 -16.86 17.20
N GLY A 149 -14.58 -17.50 18.15
CA GLY A 149 -13.92 -18.04 19.36
C GLY A 149 -14.04 -17.14 20.57
N TYR A 150 -15.03 -16.25 20.56
CA TYR A 150 -15.33 -15.36 21.69
C TYR A 150 -16.50 -15.89 22.52
N ASP A 151 -16.47 -15.64 23.82
CA ASP A 151 -17.56 -15.95 24.72
C ASP A 151 -18.85 -15.20 24.33
N PRO A 152 -20.04 -15.76 24.61
CA PRO A 152 -21.34 -15.14 24.29
C PRO A 152 -21.67 -13.98 25.25
N VAL A 153 -20.76 -13.02 25.35
CA VAL A 153 -20.90 -11.78 26.13
C VAL A 153 -20.79 -10.57 25.22
N SER A 154 -21.30 -9.43 25.65
CA SER A 154 -21.14 -8.18 24.89
C SER A 154 -19.65 -7.84 24.75
N THR A 155 -19.14 -7.87 23.53
CA THR A 155 -17.73 -7.64 23.21
C THR A 155 -17.60 -6.48 22.22
N VAL A 156 -16.69 -5.56 22.48
CA VAL A 156 -16.33 -4.49 21.54
C VAL A 156 -15.22 -5.02 20.65
N PHE A 157 -15.47 -5.07 19.36
CA PHE A 157 -14.48 -5.39 18.34
C PHE A 157 -13.96 -4.11 17.71
N VAL A 158 -12.66 -4.01 17.56
CA VAL A 158 -11.96 -2.87 16.96
C VAL A 158 -11.10 -3.40 15.83
N ILE A 159 -11.25 -2.81 14.64
CA ILE A 159 -10.57 -3.27 13.44
C ILE A 159 -9.79 -2.13 12.78
N TYR A 160 -8.65 -2.46 12.19
CA TYR A 160 -7.92 -1.61 11.26
C TYR A 160 -7.40 -2.43 10.09
N VAL A 161 -7.09 -1.75 8.99
CA VAL A 161 -6.51 -2.34 7.79
C VAL A 161 -5.05 -1.95 7.68
N GLU A 162 -4.20 -2.91 7.33
CA GLU A 162 -2.78 -2.68 7.09
C GLU A 162 -2.41 -3.24 5.71
N ASP A 163 -1.61 -2.50 4.95
CA ASP A 163 -1.06 -2.96 3.69
C ASP A 163 0.29 -3.68 3.86
N LYS A 164 0.83 -4.19 2.77
CA LYS A 164 2.10 -4.90 2.78
C LYS A 164 3.33 -4.01 3.00
N TRP A 165 3.17 -2.70 2.98
CA TRP A 165 4.23 -1.72 3.27
C TRP A 165 4.22 -1.27 4.73
N GLY A 166 3.24 -1.73 5.52
CA GLY A 166 3.07 -1.39 6.93
C GLY A 166 2.25 -0.13 7.17
N ASN A 167 1.60 0.41 6.15
CA ASN A 167 0.67 1.52 6.30
C ASN A 167 -0.61 1.03 6.96
N GLN A 168 -1.10 1.76 7.95
CA GLN A 168 -2.26 1.39 8.75
C GLN A 168 -3.33 2.47 8.67
N THR A 169 -4.60 2.05 8.67
CA THR A 169 -5.72 2.97 8.83
C THR A 169 -5.93 3.32 10.29
N GLU A 170 -6.76 4.34 10.54
CA GLU A 170 -7.39 4.49 11.84
C GLU A 170 -8.21 3.24 12.21
N THR A 171 -8.52 3.10 13.51
CA THR A 171 -9.38 2.01 14.01
C THR A 171 -10.86 2.36 13.83
N ARG A 172 -11.67 1.35 13.60
CA ARG A 172 -13.14 1.45 13.51
C ARG A 172 -13.82 0.49 14.47
#